data_6013a33e2505563154a384c369f86b74
#
_entry.id   6013a33e2505563154a384c369f86b74
#
_cell.length_a   1.000
_cell.length_b   1.000
_cell.length_c   1.000
_cell.angle_alpha   90.00
_cell.angle_beta   90.00
_cell.angle_gamma   90.00
#
_symmetry.space_group_name_H-M   'P 1'
#
loop_
_entity.id
_entity.type
_entity.pdbx_description
1 polymer ?
#
loop_
_entity_poly.entity_id
_entity_poly.type
_entity_poly.pdbx_seq_one_letter_code
_entity_poly.pdbx_strand_id
1 'polypeptide(L)'
;MSLTYDGLTIETEFDSELQILHFKMEQQLNEHAELVVSYLVRGENPFHRYNNNSKIVVKEKETCLFTGILVNIRTKDTRDGAVLETRWKSSTCLLDRKKHERAITGSDMTYGQLLGRLTASYGEIYQDTLSYNRLLPGFLLQYQETDWEFLKRLAARAGGVLTPKCTGSDGEFCFGFPNLKKEKISDASHRMLTTIDYEAYARESQTSPFWTFLMDHYQKCFTSAKNYWLGQRVEVDGFEGIVTHIHIEGCDGSVTKTYVVTSEAGIAGTCGVNPKFSGLHLEATVKEAKGSSIRVEFGIET
;
A
#
# COMPACT_ATOMS: atom_id res chain seq x y z
N MET A 1 -4.42 19.79 -17.12
CA MET A 1 -4.07 21.03 -16.40
C MET A 1 -2.99 20.73 -15.36
N SER A 2 -2.09 21.68 -15.13
CA SER A 2 -1.01 21.55 -14.13
C SER A 2 -1.16 22.68 -13.11
N LEU A 3 -1.29 22.31 -11.84
CA LEU A 3 -1.42 23.23 -10.71
C LEU A 3 -0.16 23.14 -9.85
N THR A 4 0.42 24.27 -9.48
CA THR A 4 1.65 24.30 -8.68
C THR A 4 1.33 24.71 -7.24
N TYR A 5 1.98 24.03 -6.29
CA TYR A 5 1.87 24.34 -4.87
C TYR A 5 3.23 24.08 -4.20
N ASP A 6 3.92 25.16 -3.81
CA ASP A 6 5.24 25.10 -3.13
C ASP A 6 6.25 24.13 -3.77
N GLY A 7 6.44 24.23 -5.09
CA GLY A 7 7.36 23.39 -5.84
C GLY A 7 6.84 21.99 -6.24
N LEU A 8 5.66 21.62 -5.76
CA LEU A 8 4.95 20.44 -6.26
C LEU A 8 4.02 20.84 -7.41
N THR A 9 3.89 19.95 -8.38
CA THR A 9 2.98 20.08 -9.50
C THR A 9 1.93 18.98 -9.41
N ILE A 10 0.64 19.37 -9.41
CA ILE A 10 -0.50 18.45 -9.45
C ILE A 10 -1.12 18.53 -10.84
N GLU A 11 -1.02 17.45 -11.61
CA GLU A 11 -1.58 17.35 -12.95
C GLU A 11 -2.92 16.63 -12.91
N THR A 12 -3.96 17.27 -13.45
CA THR A 12 -5.30 16.71 -13.59
C THR A 12 -5.78 16.84 -15.04
N GLU A 13 -6.78 16.05 -15.43
CA GLU A 13 -7.35 16.05 -16.77
C GLU A 13 -8.24 17.27 -17.07
N PHE A 14 -8.48 18.16 -16.10
CA PHE A 14 -9.51 19.19 -16.21
C PHE A 14 -8.92 20.60 -16.27
N ASP A 15 -9.38 21.36 -17.28
CA ASP A 15 -9.17 22.79 -17.44
C ASP A 15 -10.30 23.55 -16.70
N SER A 16 -10.08 23.89 -15.46
CA SER A 16 -10.96 24.76 -14.68
C SER A 16 -10.10 25.72 -13.87
N GLU A 17 -10.67 26.87 -13.50
CA GLU A 17 -10.03 27.80 -12.57
C GLU A 17 -10.00 27.21 -11.14
N LEU A 18 -9.09 26.24 -10.94
CA LEU A 18 -8.90 25.56 -9.67
C LEU A 18 -7.72 26.19 -8.94
N GLN A 19 -7.91 26.51 -7.67
CA GLN A 19 -6.85 26.90 -6.76
C GLN A 19 -6.74 25.83 -5.67
N ILE A 20 -5.56 25.21 -5.50
CA ILE A 20 -5.33 24.27 -4.41
C ILE A 20 -5.38 25.03 -3.08
N LEU A 21 -6.26 24.59 -2.19
CA LEU A 21 -6.35 25.08 -0.81
C LEU A 21 -5.48 24.27 0.13
N HIS A 22 -5.60 22.93 0.00
CA HIS A 22 -4.92 21.97 0.85
C HIS A 22 -4.80 20.65 0.11
N PHE A 23 -3.73 19.91 0.37
CA PHE A 23 -3.65 18.52 -0.01
C PHE A 23 -2.95 17.69 1.06
N LYS A 24 -3.28 16.41 1.09
CA LYS A 24 -2.71 15.42 1.99
C LYS A 24 -2.46 14.13 1.23
N MET A 25 -1.22 13.64 1.25
CA MET A 25 -0.80 12.38 0.66
C MET A 25 -0.26 11.45 1.74
N GLU A 26 -0.79 10.24 1.78
CA GLU A 26 -0.38 9.17 2.68
C GLU A 26 0.11 7.97 1.90
N GLN A 27 1.25 7.44 2.29
CA GLN A 27 1.80 6.20 1.75
C GLN A 27 2.25 5.32 2.92
N GLN A 28 1.80 4.07 2.94
CA GLN A 28 2.12 3.15 4.02
C GLN A 28 2.30 1.73 3.46
N LEU A 29 3.18 0.95 4.08
CA LEU A 29 3.34 -0.48 3.76
C LEU A 29 2.01 -1.21 3.94
N ASN A 30 1.74 -2.19 3.09
CA ASN A 30 0.52 -2.99 3.05
C ASN A 30 -0.77 -2.23 2.67
N GLU A 31 -0.74 -0.90 2.54
CA GLU A 31 -1.92 -0.08 2.25
C GLU A 31 -1.79 0.63 0.90
N HIS A 32 -2.91 0.91 0.25
CA HIS A 32 -2.93 1.74 -0.95
C HIS A 32 -2.55 3.16 -0.58
N ALA A 33 -1.65 3.78 -1.34
CA ALA A 33 -1.37 5.19 -1.16
C ALA A 33 -2.64 6.02 -1.44
N GLU A 34 -2.85 7.05 -0.66
CA GLU A 34 -4.02 7.92 -0.76
C GLU A 34 -3.58 9.39 -0.91
N LEU A 35 -4.28 10.12 -1.76
CA LEU A 35 -4.15 11.57 -1.91
C LEU A 35 -5.53 12.22 -1.82
N VAL A 36 -5.65 13.19 -0.95
CA VAL A 36 -6.83 14.08 -0.86
C VAL A 36 -6.40 15.47 -1.28
N VAL A 37 -7.15 16.09 -2.19
CA VAL A 37 -6.90 17.46 -2.62
C VAL A 37 -8.19 18.28 -2.51
N SER A 38 -8.10 19.43 -1.89
CA SER A 38 -9.17 20.41 -1.79
C SER A 38 -8.85 21.62 -2.68
N TYR A 39 -9.80 21.99 -3.53
CA TYR A 39 -9.68 23.11 -4.46
C TYR A 39 -10.75 24.16 -4.18
N LEU A 40 -10.40 25.42 -4.34
CA LEU A 40 -11.38 26.48 -4.56
C LEU A 40 -11.66 26.56 -6.06
N VAL A 41 -12.92 26.49 -6.42
CA VAL A 41 -13.43 26.60 -7.79
C VAL A 41 -14.10 27.96 -7.94
N ARG A 42 -13.57 28.82 -8.81
CA ARG A 42 -14.15 30.16 -9.06
C ARG A 42 -14.98 30.24 -10.34
N GLY A 43 -14.81 29.29 -11.24
CA GLY A 43 -15.50 29.16 -12.50
C GLY A 43 -16.53 28.04 -12.51
N GLU A 44 -16.68 27.37 -13.65
CA GLU A 44 -17.54 26.21 -13.79
C GLU A 44 -17.04 25.07 -12.93
N ASN A 45 -17.91 24.52 -12.05
CA ASN A 45 -17.55 23.40 -11.17
C ASN A 45 -17.37 22.12 -12.00
N PRO A 46 -16.17 21.51 -12.03
CA PRO A 46 -15.88 20.32 -12.83
C PRO A 46 -16.42 19.02 -12.22
N PHE A 47 -17.22 19.09 -11.16
CA PHE A 47 -17.72 17.91 -10.42
C PHE A 47 -18.26 16.81 -11.33
N HIS A 48 -19.09 17.18 -12.33
CA HIS A 48 -19.71 16.22 -13.26
C HIS A 48 -18.79 15.74 -14.38
N ARG A 49 -17.60 16.29 -14.51
CA ARG A 49 -16.61 15.87 -15.52
C ARG A 49 -15.73 14.75 -15.02
N TYR A 50 -15.60 14.58 -13.70
CA TYR A 50 -14.83 13.49 -13.09
C TYR A 50 -15.57 12.15 -13.24
N ASN A 51 -14.80 11.10 -13.49
CA ASN A 51 -15.30 9.72 -13.60
C ASN A 51 -14.28 8.72 -13.01
N ASN A 52 -14.63 7.45 -12.99
CA ASN A 52 -13.81 6.38 -12.41
C ASN A 52 -12.50 6.07 -13.18
N ASN A 53 -12.29 6.69 -14.34
CA ASN A 53 -11.06 6.60 -15.12
C ASN A 53 -10.18 7.85 -14.97
N SER A 54 -10.68 8.89 -14.27
CA SER A 54 -9.92 10.11 -14.04
C SER A 54 -8.64 9.81 -13.27
N LYS A 55 -7.54 10.41 -13.71
CA LYS A 55 -6.20 10.22 -13.15
C LYS A 55 -5.65 11.52 -12.60
N ILE A 56 -4.78 11.40 -11.62
CA ILE A 56 -4.00 12.48 -11.04
C ILE A 56 -2.53 12.07 -10.97
N VAL A 57 -1.64 13.03 -11.21
CA VAL A 57 -0.19 12.85 -11.04
C VAL A 57 0.35 13.97 -10.19
N VAL A 58 1.14 13.65 -9.18
CA VAL A 58 1.87 14.61 -8.35
C VAL A 58 3.35 14.48 -8.63
N LYS A 59 3.99 15.59 -8.97
CA LYS A 59 5.42 15.65 -9.27
C LYS A 59 6.10 16.73 -8.43
N GLU A 60 7.37 16.50 -8.12
CA GLU A 60 8.29 17.51 -7.66
C GLU A 60 9.40 17.64 -8.70
N LYS A 61 9.42 18.76 -9.42
CA LYS A 61 10.22 18.90 -10.64
C LYS A 61 9.93 17.75 -11.60
N GLU A 62 10.95 16.95 -11.95
CA GLU A 62 10.80 15.77 -12.83
C GLU A 62 10.46 14.47 -12.07
N THR A 63 10.47 14.50 -10.73
CA THR A 63 10.25 13.30 -9.91
C THR A 63 8.75 13.10 -9.67
N CYS A 64 8.20 12.00 -10.17
CA CYS A 64 6.84 11.59 -9.85
C CYS A 64 6.78 11.07 -8.41
N LEU A 65 5.91 11.65 -7.60
CA LEU A 65 5.69 11.25 -6.20
C LEU A 65 4.44 10.39 -6.03
N PHE A 66 3.42 10.61 -6.86
CA PHE A 66 2.16 9.89 -6.78
C PHE A 66 1.45 9.86 -8.13
N THR A 67 0.85 8.72 -8.43
CA THR A 67 -0.13 8.55 -9.51
C THR A 67 -1.34 7.84 -8.94
N GLY A 68 -2.52 8.36 -9.18
CA GLY A 68 -3.74 7.79 -8.61
C GLY A 68 -4.95 7.85 -9.52
N ILE A 69 -5.94 7.04 -9.18
CA ILE A 69 -7.28 7.01 -9.77
C ILE A 69 -8.29 7.57 -8.79
N LEU A 70 -9.32 8.23 -9.31
CA LEU A 70 -10.36 8.84 -8.49
C LEU A 70 -11.19 7.77 -7.77
N VAL A 71 -11.38 7.93 -6.46
CA VAL A 71 -12.23 7.04 -5.65
C VAL A 71 -13.39 7.76 -4.98
N ASN A 72 -13.26 9.08 -4.77
CA ASN A 72 -14.36 9.88 -4.23
C ASN A 72 -14.21 11.33 -4.64
N ILE A 73 -15.34 12.03 -4.78
CA ILE A 73 -15.41 13.46 -5.06
C ILE A 73 -16.60 14.06 -4.30
N ARG A 74 -16.40 15.23 -3.72
CA ARG A 74 -17.46 16.02 -3.08
C ARG A 74 -17.29 17.49 -3.44
N THR A 75 -18.41 18.19 -3.46
CA THR A 75 -18.43 19.63 -3.65
C THR A 75 -19.29 20.28 -2.58
N LYS A 76 -18.93 21.50 -2.20
CA LYS A 76 -19.65 22.34 -1.26
C LYS A 76 -19.63 23.77 -1.74
N ASP A 77 -20.80 24.35 -1.99
CA ASP A 77 -20.92 25.74 -2.36
C ASP A 77 -20.59 26.66 -1.17
N THR A 78 -19.88 27.73 -1.46
CA THR A 78 -19.47 28.76 -0.51
C THR A 78 -19.80 30.15 -1.09
N ARG A 79 -19.62 31.21 -0.29
CA ARG A 79 -19.84 32.58 -0.75
C ARG A 79 -18.87 33.02 -1.87
N ASP A 80 -17.65 32.45 -1.85
CA ASP A 80 -16.55 32.82 -2.74
C ASP A 80 -16.37 31.85 -3.92
N GLY A 81 -17.31 30.93 -4.13
CA GLY A 81 -17.27 29.89 -5.15
C GLY A 81 -17.63 28.52 -4.55
N ALA A 82 -17.12 27.44 -5.12
CA ALA A 82 -17.31 26.10 -4.58
C ALA A 82 -15.99 25.50 -4.07
N VAL A 83 -16.04 24.76 -2.99
CA VAL A 83 -14.92 23.92 -2.55
C VAL A 83 -15.14 22.52 -3.09
N LEU A 84 -14.20 22.04 -3.89
CA LEU A 84 -14.18 20.70 -4.47
C LEU A 84 -13.11 19.89 -3.74
N GLU A 85 -13.51 18.79 -3.13
CA GLU A 85 -12.59 17.79 -2.53
C GLU A 85 -12.58 16.53 -3.37
N THR A 86 -11.39 16.07 -3.73
CA THR A 86 -11.17 14.84 -4.49
C THR A 86 -10.28 13.90 -3.70
N ARG A 87 -10.63 12.61 -3.68
CA ARG A 87 -9.85 11.56 -3.06
C ARG A 87 -9.40 10.55 -4.10
N TRP A 88 -8.12 10.28 -4.10
CA TRP A 88 -7.43 9.44 -5.07
C TRP A 88 -6.69 8.31 -4.34
N LYS A 89 -6.62 7.16 -4.96
CA LYS A 89 -5.78 6.05 -4.47
C LYS A 89 -4.81 5.61 -5.56
N SER A 90 -3.64 5.09 -5.14
CA SER A 90 -2.74 4.42 -6.06
C SER A 90 -3.45 3.30 -6.80
N SER A 91 -3.04 3.02 -8.02
CA SER A 91 -3.66 2.00 -8.88
C SER A 91 -3.66 0.59 -8.29
N THR A 92 -2.86 0.32 -7.24
CA THR A 92 -2.94 -0.94 -6.46
C THR A 92 -4.33 -1.21 -5.89
N CYS A 93 -5.19 -0.18 -5.70
CA CYS A 93 -6.58 -0.36 -5.27
C CYS A 93 -7.45 -1.13 -6.28
N LEU A 94 -6.98 -1.32 -7.51
CA LEU A 94 -7.64 -2.19 -8.49
C LEU A 94 -7.68 -3.65 -8.02
N LEU A 95 -6.64 -4.10 -7.29
CA LEU A 95 -6.55 -5.43 -6.70
C LEU A 95 -7.50 -5.64 -5.52
N ASP A 96 -8.13 -4.56 -5.03
CA ASP A 96 -9.03 -4.59 -3.87
C ASP A 96 -10.53 -4.46 -4.24
N ARG A 97 -10.85 -4.54 -5.55
CA ARG A 97 -12.22 -4.32 -6.04
C ARG A 97 -13.13 -5.53 -5.91
N LYS A 98 -12.59 -6.75 -6.08
CA LYS A 98 -13.38 -7.98 -6.14
C LYS A 98 -12.89 -8.99 -5.11
N LYS A 99 -13.82 -9.58 -4.36
CA LYS A 99 -13.55 -10.72 -3.48
C LYS A 99 -13.59 -12.01 -4.27
N HIS A 100 -12.71 -12.93 -3.91
CA HIS A 100 -12.56 -14.22 -4.55
C HIS A 100 -12.67 -15.36 -3.54
N GLU A 101 -13.01 -16.54 -4.06
CA GLU A 101 -13.00 -17.80 -3.33
C GLU A 101 -12.22 -18.79 -4.17
N ARG A 102 -10.95 -19.08 -3.80
CA ARG A 102 -10.04 -19.95 -4.54
C ARG A 102 -9.36 -20.93 -3.59
N ALA A 103 -9.37 -22.19 -3.97
CA ALA A 103 -8.60 -23.25 -3.31
C ALA A 103 -7.32 -23.52 -4.11
N ILE A 104 -6.17 -23.26 -3.51
CA ILE A 104 -4.87 -23.37 -4.16
C ILE A 104 -4.11 -24.53 -3.53
N THR A 105 -3.88 -25.58 -4.31
CA THR A 105 -3.05 -26.73 -3.92
C THR A 105 -1.63 -26.49 -4.41
N GLY A 106 -0.70 -26.33 -3.48
CA GLY A 106 0.62 -25.77 -3.79
C GLY A 106 1.82 -26.66 -3.58
N SER A 107 1.68 -28.02 -3.56
CA SER A 107 2.84 -28.89 -3.32
C SER A 107 4.01 -28.66 -4.29
N ASP A 108 3.72 -28.24 -5.52
CA ASP A 108 4.71 -28.03 -6.58
C ASP A 108 4.72 -26.60 -7.15
N MET A 109 3.96 -25.68 -6.54
CA MET A 109 3.85 -24.29 -6.97
C MET A 109 4.74 -23.39 -6.13
N THR A 110 5.42 -22.44 -6.78
CA THR A 110 6.18 -21.40 -6.08
C THR A 110 5.35 -20.15 -5.81
N TYR A 111 5.81 -19.30 -4.87
CA TYR A 111 5.20 -17.98 -4.66
C TYR A 111 5.14 -17.16 -5.95
N GLY A 112 6.22 -17.14 -6.74
CA GLY A 112 6.27 -16.41 -8.00
C GLY A 112 5.22 -16.86 -9.00
N GLN A 113 4.99 -18.19 -9.12
CA GLN A 113 3.94 -18.74 -9.97
C GLN A 113 2.54 -18.33 -9.48
N LEU A 114 2.30 -18.35 -8.17
CA LEU A 114 1.03 -17.90 -7.61
C LEU A 114 0.83 -16.41 -7.82
N LEU A 115 1.85 -15.57 -7.55
CA LEU A 115 1.79 -14.14 -7.80
C LEU A 115 1.44 -13.85 -9.26
N GLY A 116 2.10 -14.52 -10.21
CA GLY A 116 1.78 -14.40 -11.64
C GLY A 116 0.34 -14.77 -11.97
N ARG A 117 -0.20 -15.84 -11.36
CA ARG A 117 -1.62 -16.22 -11.56
C ARG A 117 -2.59 -15.20 -11.01
N LEU A 118 -2.35 -14.67 -9.80
CA LEU A 118 -3.21 -13.68 -9.14
C LEU A 118 -3.22 -12.35 -9.89
N THR A 119 -2.09 -11.98 -10.50
CA THR A 119 -1.93 -10.70 -11.19
C THR A 119 -2.14 -10.76 -12.69
N ALA A 120 -2.36 -11.94 -13.28
CA ALA A 120 -2.45 -12.14 -14.72
C ALA A 120 -3.45 -11.22 -15.44
N SER A 121 -4.57 -10.90 -14.80
CA SER A 121 -5.58 -9.99 -15.36
C SER A 121 -5.21 -8.51 -15.27
N TYR A 122 -4.15 -8.17 -14.53
CA TYR A 122 -3.68 -6.79 -14.31
C TYR A 122 -2.37 -6.49 -15.07
N GLY A 123 -1.69 -7.50 -15.61
CA GLY A 123 -0.39 -7.39 -16.28
C GLY A 123 0.80 -7.75 -15.39
N GLU A 124 2.02 -7.40 -15.84
CA GLU A 124 3.26 -7.61 -15.05
C GLU A 124 3.41 -6.50 -14.01
N ILE A 125 2.66 -6.58 -12.92
CA ILE A 125 2.54 -5.51 -11.92
C ILE A 125 3.29 -5.79 -10.62
N TYR A 126 4.07 -6.85 -10.50
CA TYR A 126 4.76 -7.16 -9.25
C TYR A 126 6.26 -7.38 -9.42
N GLN A 127 7.01 -7.05 -8.37
CA GLN A 127 8.39 -7.44 -8.17
C GLN A 127 8.46 -8.32 -6.91
N ASP A 128 9.00 -9.53 -7.02
CA ASP A 128 9.20 -10.41 -5.88
C ASP A 128 10.64 -10.27 -5.34
N THR A 129 10.75 -9.70 -4.15
CA THR A 129 12.01 -9.54 -3.42
C THR A 129 12.02 -10.29 -2.09
N LEU A 130 10.93 -11.02 -1.78
CA LEU A 130 10.70 -11.68 -0.50
C LEU A 130 10.76 -13.19 -0.60
N SER A 131 10.08 -13.76 -1.60
CA SER A 131 9.89 -15.21 -1.62
C SER A 131 11.09 -15.97 -2.18
N TYR A 132 11.95 -15.30 -2.98
CA TYR A 132 13.07 -15.95 -3.65
C TYR A 132 12.67 -17.24 -4.38
N ASN A 133 11.47 -17.23 -4.95
CA ASN A 133 10.87 -18.36 -5.66
C ASN A 133 10.70 -19.65 -4.82
N ARG A 134 10.53 -19.52 -3.49
CA ARG A 134 10.25 -20.64 -2.59
C ARG A 134 8.95 -21.34 -2.97
N LEU A 135 8.86 -22.63 -2.67
CA LEU A 135 7.61 -23.39 -2.77
C LEU A 135 6.57 -22.88 -1.77
N LEU A 136 5.31 -22.96 -2.16
CA LEU A 136 4.20 -22.64 -1.27
C LEU A 136 4.13 -23.67 -0.13
N PRO A 137 3.72 -23.24 1.07
CA PRO A 137 3.67 -24.12 2.24
C PRO A 137 2.42 -25.04 2.26
N GLY A 138 2.08 -25.64 1.12
CA GLY A 138 0.95 -26.57 0.99
C GLY A 138 -0.36 -25.88 0.56
N PHE A 139 -1.48 -26.26 1.16
CA PHE A 139 -2.80 -25.75 0.82
C PHE A 139 -2.98 -24.29 1.26
N LEU A 140 -3.48 -23.45 0.35
CA LEU A 140 -3.86 -22.08 0.59
C LEU A 140 -5.32 -21.87 0.18
N LEU A 141 -6.05 -21.14 0.98
CA LEU A 141 -7.42 -20.75 0.72
C LEU A 141 -7.53 -19.23 0.68
N GLN A 142 -8.00 -18.68 -0.42
CA GLN A 142 -8.54 -17.33 -0.50
C GLN A 142 -10.04 -17.45 -0.33
N TYR A 143 -10.60 -16.84 0.72
CA TYR A 143 -12.03 -16.97 0.99
C TYR A 143 -12.62 -15.60 1.36
N GLN A 144 -13.50 -15.12 0.48
CA GLN A 144 -14.11 -13.78 0.59
C GLN A 144 -13.06 -12.67 0.85
N GLU A 145 -11.89 -12.84 0.29
CA GLU A 145 -10.78 -11.87 0.28
C GLU A 145 -10.61 -11.29 -1.11
N THR A 146 -10.21 -10.02 -1.17
CA THR A 146 -9.71 -9.42 -2.40
C THR A 146 -8.33 -9.98 -2.75
N ASP A 147 -7.82 -9.72 -3.95
CA ASP A 147 -6.47 -10.12 -4.30
C ASP A 147 -5.44 -9.37 -3.44
N TRP A 148 -5.68 -8.10 -3.11
CA TRP A 148 -4.80 -7.33 -2.22
C TRP A 148 -4.78 -7.88 -0.79
N GLU A 149 -5.93 -8.17 -0.19
CA GLU A 149 -6.03 -8.79 1.14
C GLU A 149 -5.29 -10.14 1.18
N PHE A 150 -5.45 -10.96 0.14
CA PHE A 150 -4.79 -12.25 0.04
C PHE A 150 -3.27 -12.11 -0.13
N LEU A 151 -2.82 -11.19 -0.99
CA LEU A 151 -1.40 -10.89 -1.19
C LEU A 151 -0.73 -10.39 0.10
N LYS A 152 -1.39 -9.54 0.89
CA LYS A 152 -0.90 -9.12 2.22
C LYS A 152 -0.68 -10.32 3.14
N ARG A 153 -1.64 -11.23 3.20
CA ARG A 153 -1.56 -12.44 4.01
C ARG A 153 -0.46 -13.39 3.52
N LEU A 154 -0.27 -13.50 2.21
CA LEU A 154 0.84 -14.27 1.63
C LEU A 154 2.20 -13.66 1.96
N ALA A 155 2.34 -12.34 1.87
CA ALA A 155 3.57 -11.64 2.22
C ALA A 155 3.92 -11.82 3.70
N ALA A 156 2.95 -11.64 4.60
CA ALA A 156 3.13 -11.89 6.02
C ALA A 156 3.54 -13.33 6.32
N ARG A 157 2.93 -14.32 5.64
CA ARG A 157 3.32 -15.73 5.76
C ARG A 157 4.74 -16.01 5.23
N ALA A 158 5.19 -15.24 4.24
CA ALA A 158 6.56 -15.31 3.74
C ALA A 158 7.58 -14.58 4.65
N GLY A 159 7.12 -13.87 5.68
CA GLY A 159 7.93 -13.10 6.62
C GLY A 159 8.19 -11.67 6.18
N GLY A 160 7.27 -11.05 5.45
CA GLY A 160 7.41 -9.68 4.97
C GLY A 160 6.08 -8.97 4.72
N VAL A 161 6.10 -8.01 3.84
CA VAL A 161 5.01 -7.05 3.57
C VAL A 161 4.82 -6.82 2.08
N LEU A 162 3.77 -6.09 1.71
CA LEU A 162 3.61 -5.48 0.39
C LEU A 162 4.05 -4.02 0.44
N THR A 163 4.85 -3.61 -0.54
CA THR A 163 5.16 -2.20 -0.78
C THR A 163 4.42 -1.75 -2.03
N PRO A 164 3.36 -0.93 -1.93
CA PRO A 164 2.68 -0.40 -3.10
C PRO A 164 3.61 0.55 -3.85
N LYS A 165 3.63 0.49 -5.18
CA LYS A 165 4.31 1.47 -6.01
C LYS A 165 3.36 2.64 -6.27
N CYS A 166 3.62 3.75 -5.60
CA CYS A 166 2.73 4.91 -5.61
C CYS A 166 2.83 5.75 -6.89
N THR A 167 3.79 5.45 -7.78
CA THR A 167 4.07 6.19 -9.01
C THR A 167 3.69 5.43 -10.28
N GLY A 168 3.20 4.19 -10.15
CA GLY A 168 2.79 3.34 -11.26
C GLY A 168 1.36 3.57 -11.71
N SER A 169 1.07 3.32 -12.99
CA SER A 169 -0.28 3.47 -13.56
C SER A 169 -1.14 2.21 -13.44
N ASP A 170 -0.54 1.03 -13.24
CA ASP A 170 -1.16 -0.28 -13.50
C ASP A 170 -1.32 -1.17 -12.27
N GLY A 171 -1.24 -0.62 -11.06
CA GLY A 171 -1.40 -1.37 -9.80
C GLY A 171 -0.11 -2.02 -9.32
N GLU A 172 1.03 -1.55 -9.78
CA GLU A 172 2.34 -2.11 -9.46
C GLU A 172 2.64 -2.12 -7.95
N PHE A 173 3.28 -3.19 -7.48
CA PHE A 173 3.72 -3.36 -6.10
C PHE A 173 4.99 -4.21 -6.00
N CYS A 174 5.65 -4.14 -4.85
CA CYS A 174 6.72 -5.08 -4.50
C CYS A 174 6.20 -6.06 -3.44
N PHE A 175 6.39 -7.35 -3.70
CA PHE A 175 6.20 -8.42 -2.72
C PHE A 175 7.48 -8.51 -1.89
N GLY A 176 7.52 -7.77 -0.78
CA GLY A 176 8.69 -7.45 0.02
C GLY A 176 9.05 -5.96 -0.05
N PHE A 177 10.32 -5.63 0.10
CA PHE A 177 10.84 -4.28 -0.01
C PHE A 177 11.49 -4.04 -1.37
N PRO A 178 11.30 -2.87 -2.00
CA PRO A 178 11.93 -2.55 -3.26
C PRO A 178 13.46 -2.51 -3.12
N ASN A 179 14.16 -2.94 -4.18
CA ASN A 179 15.62 -2.94 -4.19
C ASN A 179 16.16 -1.51 -4.45
N LEU A 180 16.04 -0.65 -3.44
CA LEU A 180 16.50 0.74 -3.48
C LEU A 180 17.83 0.88 -2.75
N LYS A 181 18.63 1.87 -3.19
CA LYS A 181 19.89 2.21 -2.51
C LYS A 181 19.62 2.65 -1.08
N LYS A 182 20.37 2.09 -0.11
CA LYS A 182 20.37 2.56 1.27
C LYS A 182 20.91 3.99 1.33
N GLU A 183 20.25 4.86 2.07
CA GLU A 183 20.67 6.24 2.27
C GLU A 183 20.88 6.58 3.74
N LYS A 184 21.88 7.45 3.99
CA LYS A 184 22.08 8.06 5.30
C LYS A 184 21.40 9.43 5.31
N ILE A 185 20.46 9.62 6.24
CA ILE A 185 19.69 10.84 6.38
C ILE A 185 20.50 11.83 7.21
N SER A 186 20.95 12.91 6.57
CA SER A 186 21.73 13.98 7.21
C SER A 186 20.98 15.32 7.27
N ASP A 187 19.82 15.40 6.61
CA ASP A 187 19.01 16.60 6.46
C ASP A 187 17.69 16.52 7.23
N ALA A 188 17.59 15.58 8.18
CA ALA A 188 16.45 15.50 9.07
C ALA A 188 16.32 16.85 9.81
N SER A 189 15.20 17.54 9.59
CA SER A 189 14.96 18.81 10.26
C SER A 189 14.63 18.57 11.74
N HIS A 190 14.78 19.62 12.54
CA HIS A 190 14.88 19.64 14.00
C HIS A 190 13.72 19.01 14.82
N ARG A 191 12.78 18.31 14.21
CA ARG A 191 11.69 17.61 14.91
C ARG A 191 11.80 16.11 14.68
N MET A 192 12.79 15.49 15.32
CA MET A 192 12.85 14.04 15.37
C MET A 192 12.07 13.55 16.58
N LEU A 193 11.06 12.71 16.34
CA LEU A 193 10.31 12.04 17.37
C LEU A 193 10.72 10.55 17.36
N THR A 194 11.03 10.03 18.55
CA THR A 194 11.22 8.59 18.75
C THR A 194 10.01 8.06 19.50
N THR A 195 9.40 7.02 18.97
CA THR A 195 8.25 6.36 19.60
C THR A 195 8.50 4.86 19.71
N ILE A 196 7.74 4.21 20.56
CA ILE A 196 7.65 2.75 20.66
C ILE A 196 6.20 2.37 20.53
N ASP A 197 5.89 1.48 19.60
CA ASP A 197 4.53 0.94 19.45
C ASP A 197 4.33 -0.25 20.39
N TYR A 198 3.89 0.04 21.62
CA TYR A 198 3.62 -0.99 22.63
C TYR A 198 2.43 -1.88 22.26
N GLU A 199 1.46 -1.37 21.49
CA GLU A 199 0.31 -2.18 21.05
C GLU A 199 0.72 -3.19 20.00
N ALA A 200 1.54 -2.78 19.03
CA ALA A 200 2.12 -3.70 18.06
C ALA A 200 2.97 -4.76 18.75
N TYR A 201 3.87 -4.36 19.68
CA TYR A 201 4.67 -5.30 20.46
C TYR A 201 3.80 -6.31 21.24
N ALA A 202 2.79 -5.84 21.96
CA ALA A 202 1.91 -6.72 22.74
C ALA A 202 1.15 -7.71 21.85
N ARG A 203 0.68 -7.28 20.69
CA ARG A 203 -0.01 -8.12 19.71
C ARG A 203 0.92 -9.17 19.11
N GLU A 204 2.09 -8.76 18.66
CA GLU A 204 3.04 -9.65 18.00
C GLU A 204 3.68 -10.64 18.97
N SER A 205 3.98 -10.24 20.19
CA SER A 205 4.52 -11.15 21.22
C SER A 205 3.58 -12.31 21.56
N GLN A 206 2.27 -12.16 21.29
CA GLN A 206 1.26 -13.19 21.52
C GLN A 206 0.91 -14.01 20.29
N THR A 207 1.08 -13.46 19.09
CA THR A 207 0.57 -14.05 17.83
C THR A 207 1.67 -14.48 16.87
N SER A 208 2.85 -13.89 16.96
CA SER A 208 3.97 -14.23 16.08
C SER A 208 4.62 -15.55 16.46
N PRO A 209 4.93 -16.43 15.51
CA PRO A 209 5.76 -17.61 15.74
C PRO A 209 7.25 -17.26 15.93
N PHE A 210 7.62 -16.00 15.75
CA PHE A 210 8.98 -15.49 15.86
C PHE A 210 9.15 -14.69 17.15
N TRP A 211 10.36 -14.73 17.72
CA TRP A 211 10.72 -13.86 18.85
C TRP A 211 10.70 -12.41 18.38
N THR A 212 9.96 -11.57 19.09
CA THR A 212 9.94 -10.13 18.88
C THR A 212 10.48 -9.43 20.12
N PHE A 213 11.28 -8.41 19.93
CA PHE A 213 11.83 -7.58 21.00
C PHE A 213 11.18 -6.20 20.98
N LEU A 214 11.05 -5.59 22.15
CA LEU A 214 10.50 -4.24 22.25
C LEU A 214 11.24 -3.24 21.35
N MET A 215 12.56 -3.42 21.19
CA MET A 215 13.40 -2.57 20.32
C MET A 215 13.03 -2.67 18.83
N ASP A 216 12.41 -3.76 18.39
CA ASP A 216 11.96 -3.93 17.01
C ASP A 216 10.79 -2.98 16.66
N HIS A 217 10.05 -2.53 17.70
CA HIS A 217 8.94 -1.60 17.59
C HIS A 217 9.32 -0.12 17.76
N TYR A 218 10.63 0.17 17.76
CA TYR A 218 11.11 1.55 17.71
C TYR A 218 10.81 2.18 16.36
N GLN A 219 10.37 3.41 16.42
CA GLN A 219 10.08 4.23 15.24
C GLN A 219 10.76 5.58 15.36
N LYS A 220 11.37 6.04 14.30
CA LYS A 220 11.88 7.40 14.15
C LYS A 220 10.98 8.14 13.16
N CYS A 221 10.44 9.28 13.60
CA CYS A 221 9.65 10.18 12.76
C CYS A 221 10.42 11.48 12.56
N PHE A 222 10.59 11.91 11.33
CA PHE A 222 11.32 13.13 10.99
C PHE A 222 10.74 13.82 9.75
N THR A 223 11.07 15.11 9.57
CA THR A 223 10.73 15.87 8.37
C THR A 223 11.99 16.11 7.54
N SER A 224 11.84 16.11 6.22
CA SER A 224 12.93 16.39 5.28
C SER A 224 12.40 17.06 4.00
N ALA A 225 13.23 17.92 3.39
CA ALA A 225 12.94 18.47 2.08
C ALA A 225 13.22 17.45 0.95
N LYS A 226 14.07 16.46 1.20
CA LYS A 226 14.37 15.39 0.22
C LYS A 226 13.25 14.37 0.14
N ASN A 227 13.22 13.64 -0.97
CA ASN A 227 12.31 12.52 -1.18
C ASN A 227 12.98 11.21 -0.75
N TYR A 228 12.34 10.50 0.15
CA TYR A 228 12.61 9.12 0.49
C TYR A 228 11.41 8.27 0.07
N TRP A 229 11.67 7.00 -0.23
CA TRP A 229 10.65 6.13 -0.82
C TRP A 229 10.15 5.09 0.16
N LEU A 230 8.90 4.73 0.04
CA LEU A 230 8.30 3.65 0.84
C LEU A 230 9.09 2.35 0.63
N GLY A 231 9.42 1.67 1.72
CA GLY A 231 10.24 0.45 1.69
C GLY A 231 11.75 0.69 1.52
N GLN A 232 12.23 1.93 1.41
CA GLN A 232 13.66 2.25 1.31
C GLN A 232 14.37 2.03 2.65
N ARG A 233 15.55 1.38 2.58
CA ARG A 233 16.44 1.26 3.74
C ARG A 233 17.17 2.57 3.98
N VAL A 234 17.13 3.05 5.22
CA VAL A 234 17.77 4.31 5.62
C VAL A 234 18.47 4.18 6.97
N GLU A 235 19.44 5.07 7.18
CA GLU A 235 20.07 5.31 8.48
C GLU A 235 19.75 6.73 8.92
N VAL A 236 19.09 6.90 10.05
CA VAL A 236 18.75 8.19 10.64
C VAL A 236 19.22 8.25 12.10
N ASP A 237 20.12 9.20 12.41
CA ASP A 237 20.67 9.38 13.76
C ASP A 237 21.18 8.05 14.39
N GLY A 238 21.97 7.30 13.59
CA GLY A 238 22.52 6.00 14.00
C GLY A 238 21.51 4.85 14.06
N PHE A 239 20.23 5.09 13.80
CA PHE A 239 19.19 4.06 13.72
C PHE A 239 19.03 3.61 12.27
N GLU A 240 19.20 2.30 12.04
CA GLU A 240 18.95 1.67 10.74
C GLU A 240 17.53 1.12 10.70
N GLY A 241 16.82 1.42 9.61
CA GLY A 241 15.46 0.94 9.44
C GLY A 241 14.94 1.14 8.03
N ILE A 242 13.65 0.96 7.88
CA ILE A 242 12.91 1.05 6.62
C ILE A 242 11.89 2.16 6.72
N VAL A 243 11.73 2.94 5.65
CA VAL A 243 10.66 3.93 5.54
C VAL A 243 9.33 3.17 5.41
N THR A 244 8.52 3.21 6.47
CA THR A 244 7.25 2.49 6.58
C THR A 244 6.04 3.35 6.31
N HIS A 245 6.17 4.67 6.50
CA HIS A 245 5.10 5.62 6.26
C HIS A 245 5.68 6.94 5.74
N ILE A 246 4.99 7.53 4.78
CA ILE A 246 5.29 8.84 4.19
C ILE A 246 4.01 9.66 4.25
N HIS A 247 4.09 10.83 4.87
CA HIS A 247 3.03 11.82 4.92
C HIS A 247 3.52 13.11 4.27
N ILE A 248 2.82 13.58 3.24
CA ILE A 248 3.10 14.85 2.57
C ILE A 248 1.85 15.71 2.65
N GLU A 249 1.97 16.87 3.25
CA GLU A 249 0.86 17.78 3.44
C GLU A 249 1.21 19.18 2.92
N GLY A 250 0.30 19.74 2.13
CA GLY A 250 0.34 21.12 1.68
C GLY A 250 -0.74 21.94 2.36
N CYS A 251 -0.34 22.88 3.20
CA CYS A 251 -1.22 23.77 3.94
C CYS A 251 -0.59 25.17 4.03
N ASP A 252 -1.40 26.22 3.94
CA ASP A 252 -0.98 27.62 4.08
C ASP A 252 0.20 28.01 3.19
N GLY A 253 0.25 27.48 1.97
CA GLY A 253 1.28 27.81 0.97
C GLY A 253 2.61 27.09 1.16
N SER A 254 2.74 26.17 2.12
CA SER A 254 3.94 25.38 2.37
C SER A 254 3.70 23.88 2.28
N VAL A 255 4.74 23.12 1.92
CA VAL A 255 4.72 21.65 1.88
C VAL A 255 5.60 21.08 2.97
N THR A 256 5.05 20.17 3.74
CA THR A 256 5.79 19.39 4.75
C THR A 256 5.81 17.92 4.35
N LYS A 257 6.98 17.30 4.36
CA LYS A 257 7.17 15.86 4.13
C LYS A 257 7.65 15.21 5.42
N THR A 258 6.86 14.27 5.93
CA THR A 258 7.15 13.54 7.17
C THR A 258 7.35 12.07 6.85
N TYR A 259 8.36 11.47 7.44
CA TYR A 259 8.75 10.08 7.22
C TYR A 259 8.80 9.34 8.54
N VAL A 260 8.28 8.11 8.55
CA VAL A 260 8.42 7.18 9.67
C VAL A 260 9.32 6.04 9.24
N VAL A 261 10.32 5.77 10.06
CA VAL A 261 11.31 4.69 9.88
C VAL A 261 11.17 3.70 11.02
N THR A 262 11.01 2.43 10.70
CA THR A 262 10.87 1.34 11.67
C THR A 262 11.96 0.29 11.44
N SER A 263 12.39 -0.43 12.48
CA SER A 263 13.27 -1.58 12.34
C SER A 263 12.68 -2.62 11.39
N GLU A 264 13.49 -3.23 10.53
CA GLU A 264 13.02 -4.28 9.61
C GLU A 264 12.42 -5.48 10.36
N ALA A 265 12.98 -5.81 11.53
CA ALA A 265 12.47 -6.89 12.37
C ALA A 265 11.05 -6.62 12.90
N GLY A 266 10.73 -5.38 13.26
CA GLY A 266 9.40 -5.00 13.74
C GLY A 266 8.32 -4.89 12.63
N ILE A 267 8.72 -4.97 11.36
CA ILE A 267 7.78 -4.93 10.23
C ILE A 267 7.32 -6.34 9.84
N ALA A 268 8.18 -7.34 9.99
CA ALA A 268 7.97 -8.70 9.48
C ALA A 268 6.95 -9.54 10.26
N GLY A 269 6.48 -9.06 11.42
CA GLY A 269 5.71 -9.86 12.38
C GLY A 269 4.19 -9.91 12.18
N THR A 270 3.60 -9.02 11.38
CA THR A 270 2.14 -8.90 11.28
C THR A 270 1.53 -9.94 10.34
N CYS A 271 1.41 -11.18 10.80
CA CYS A 271 0.70 -12.23 10.06
C CYS A 271 -0.82 -11.99 10.15
N GLY A 272 -1.38 -11.44 9.06
CA GLY A 272 -2.84 -11.30 8.94
C GLY A 272 -3.50 -12.67 8.86
N VAL A 273 -4.36 -12.99 9.82
CA VAL A 273 -5.27 -14.14 9.74
C VAL A 273 -6.60 -13.66 9.15
N ASN A 274 -7.12 -14.37 8.16
CA ASN A 274 -8.47 -14.09 7.68
C ASN A 274 -9.49 -14.54 8.76
N PRO A 275 -10.19 -13.61 9.42
CA PRO A 275 -11.14 -13.96 10.50
C PRO A 275 -12.32 -14.81 10.00
N LYS A 276 -12.60 -14.80 8.69
CA LYS A 276 -13.68 -15.57 8.08
C LYS A 276 -13.41 -17.07 8.03
N PHE A 277 -12.18 -17.51 8.38
CA PHE A 277 -11.86 -18.93 8.52
C PHE A 277 -12.40 -19.52 9.81
N SER A 278 -12.70 -18.70 10.81
CA SER A 278 -13.30 -19.18 12.07
C SER A 278 -14.70 -19.72 11.81
N GLY A 279 -14.90 -21.01 12.07
CA GLY A 279 -16.19 -21.69 11.85
C GLY A 279 -16.53 -21.96 10.37
N LEU A 280 -15.56 -21.80 9.44
CA LEU A 280 -15.78 -22.10 8.03
C LEU A 280 -15.98 -23.59 7.82
N HIS A 281 -17.06 -23.93 7.13
CA HIS A 281 -17.34 -25.26 6.60
C HIS A 281 -17.42 -25.18 5.08
N LEU A 282 -16.61 -25.99 4.38
CA LEU A 282 -16.61 -26.08 2.92
C LEU A 282 -17.06 -27.47 2.50
N GLU A 283 -18.00 -27.54 1.58
CA GLU A 283 -18.35 -28.79 0.91
C GLU A 283 -17.30 -29.16 -0.08
N ALA A 284 -16.99 -30.46 -0.17
CA ALA A 284 -16.02 -30.98 -1.10
C ALA A 284 -16.48 -32.32 -1.67
N THR A 285 -16.15 -32.55 -2.94
CA THR A 285 -16.41 -33.82 -3.61
C THR A 285 -15.14 -34.67 -3.59
N VAL A 286 -15.24 -35.91 -3.12
CA VAL A 286 -14.12 -36.87 -3.19
C VAL A 286 -13.92 -37.30 -4.63
N LYS A 287 -12.74 -37.04 -5.21
CA LYS A 287 -12.37 -37.42 -6.58
C LYS A 287 -11.58 -38.72 -6.62
N GLU A 288 -10.78 -38.98 -5.60
CA GLU A 288 -9.93 -40.19 -5.54
C GLU A 288 -9.69 -40.59 -4.09
N ALA A 289 -9.64 -41.86 -3.81
CA ALA A 289 -9.23 -42.44 -2.54
C ALA A 289 -8.08 -43.40 -2.74
N LYS A 290 -6.96 -43.20 -2.03
CA LYS A 290 -5.77 -44.08 -2.14
C LYS A 290 -5.20 -44.33 -0.76
N GLY A 291 -5.37 -45.51 -0.25
CA GLY A 291 -4.93 -45.87 1.11
C GLY A 291 -5.62 -45.00 2.17
N SER A 292 -4.84 -44.33 2.98
CA SER A 292 -5.31 -43.40 4.01
C SER A 292 -5.52 -41.94 3.53
N SER A 293 -5.30 -41.67 2.23
CA SER A 293 -5.40 -40.33 1.65
C SER A 293 -6.60 -40.24 0.71
N ILE A 294 -7.25 -39.12 0.70
CA ILE A 294 -8.31 -38.74 -0.23
C ILE A 294 -7.96 -37.48 -0.97
N ARG A 295 -8.28 -37.42 -2.26
CA ARG A 295 -8.23 -36.19 -3.04
C ARG A 295 -9.64 -35.62 -3.12
N VAL A 296 -9.79 -34.38 -2.70
CA VAL A 296 -11.06 -33.68 -2.73
C VAL A 296 -11.00 -32.48 -3.67
N GLU A 297 -12.14 -32.12 -4.24
CA GLU A 297 -12.35 -30.91 -5.01
C GLU A 297 -13.39 -30.07 -4.28
N PHE A 298 -13.04 -28.83 -3.96
CA PHE A 298 -13.96 -27.85 -3.39
C PHE A 298 -14.83 -27.24 -4.48
N GLY A 299 -16.07 -26.86 -4.16
CA GLY A 299 -17.00 -26.18 -5.08
C GLY A 299 -16.67 -24.68 -5.30
N ILE A 300 -15.39 -24.31 -5.20
CA ILE A 300 -14.86 -22.95 -5.40
C ILE A 300 -13.78 -22.97 -6.48
N GLU A 301 -13.40 -21.79 -7.00
CA GLU A 301 -12.35 -21.65 -8.03
C GLU A 301 -11.04 -22.36 -7.60
N THR A 302 -10.36 -23.06 -8.53
CA THR A 302 -9.10 -23.79 -8.29
C THR A 302 -7.97 -23.27 -9.18
#